data_18ece55033e745388a6bfed846bc62f0
#
_entry.id   18ece55033e745388a6bfed846bc62f0
#
_cell.length_a   1.000
_cell.length_b   1.000
_cell.length_c   1.000
_cell.angle_alpha   90.00
_cell.angle_beta   90.00
_cell.angle_gamma   90.00
#
_symmetry.space_group_name_H-M   'P 1'
#
loop_
_entity.id
_entity.type
_entity.pdbx_description
1 polymer ?
#
loop_
_entity_poly.entity_id
_entity_poly.type
_entity_poly.pdbx_seq_one_letter_code
_entity_poly.pdbx_strand_id
1 'polypeptide(L)'
;MSSLPVLVLNSGSSSIKFSVYEAGDGQRTKLHEGAVDGIGTDLGKFWIKDADGSKLVDLTPPLPTRAAAFTLVADALHSSDFPAPAAIGHRMVSGGPTVLENQRITPELIDEMERYTAFAPLHTPIAVYIMREALRLFPGVPNFVCLDTYFHRTMPEVAKHMPIPEKYSEMGVRRYGAHGLSYESIVCQLQPDVPERLIAAHLGNGASISAIRGGECLDTSMGLTPTGGIISGTRTGDIDPGVLLFILRKIAETGVSAAEAADTLETVASKQAGLLGVSGLSNDMRDLREAIAQGNAKARLAVDKFTWTIAKWIGGFVAELGGLDMLVFTGGIGENDIASRAEICAGLGALGIVLDAQRNDVRGAATISAANSPVTVRVIPPAEDLMIVNHVARLLGK
;
A
#
# COMPACT_ATOMS: atom_id res chain seq x y z
N MET A 1 14.47 -31.91 4.06
CA MET A 1 14.66 -30.53 3.54
C MET A 1 14.36 -29.54 4.65
N SER A 2 15.16 -28.50 4.83
CA SER A 2 15.07 -27.66 6.01
C SER A 2 13.90 -26.69 5.88
N SER A 3 12.93 -26.79 6.80
CA SER A 3 11.93 -25.75 7.07
C SER A 3 12.62 -24.39 7.22
N LEU A 4 12.06 -23.35 6.56
CA LEU A 4 12.55 -21.98 6.65
C LEU A 4 11.40 -21.09 7.17
N PRO A 5 11.22 -20.94 8.49
CA PRO A 5 10.25 -20.01 9.03
C PRO A 5 10.67 -18.57 8.73
N VAL A 6 9.82 -17.82 8.03
CA VAL A 6 10.02 -16.42 7.69
C VAL A 6 8.99 -15.58 8.43
N LEU A 7 9.48 -14.67 9.27
CA LEU A 7 8.66 -13.63 9.89
C LEU A 7 8.54 -12.45 8.94
N VAL A 8 7.33 -12.03 8.64
CA VAL A 8 7.03 -10.82 7.86
C VAL A 8 6.57 -9.72 8.81
N LEU A 9 7.13 -8.53 8.68
CA LEU A 9 6.78 -7.35 9.47
C LEU A 9 6.29 -6.22 8.57
N ASN A 10 5.07 -5.75 8.84
CA ASN A 10 4.45 -4.63 8.15
C ASN A 10 3.98 -3.60 9.18
N SER A 11 4.67 -2.47 9.26
CA SER A 11 4.46 -1.44 10.27
C SER A 11 3.63 -0.27 9.74
N GLY A 12 2.54 0.02 10.45
CA GLY A 12 1.69 1.19 10.24
C GLY A 12 1.92 2.29 11.29
N SER A 13 1.20 3.41 11.17
CA SER A 13 1.30 4.54 12.11
C SER A 13 0.88 4.17 13.54
N SER A 14 -0.17 3.38 13.70
CA SER A 14 -0.73 2.97 14.99
C SER A 14 -0.82 1.45 15.15
N SER A 15 -0.17 0.69 14.26
CA SER A 15 -0.23 -0.78 14.29
C SER A 15 1.07 -1.42 13.82
N ILE A 16 1.29 -2.66 14.24
CA ILE A 16 2.29 -3.58 13.69
C ILE A 16 1.55 -4.85 13.31
N LYS A 17 1.55 -5.18 12.04
CA LYS A 17 1.03 -6.45 11.52
C LYS A 17 2.20 -7.37 11.24
N PHE A 18 2.02 -8.64 11.50
CA PHE A 18 3.02 -9.64 11.22
C PHE A 18 2.39 -10.96 10.78
N SER A 19 3.15 -11.74 10.06
CA SER A 19 2.80 -13.10 9.70
C SER A 19 4.04 -13.99 9.72
N VAL A 20 3.84 -15.26 10.00
CA VAL A 20 4.89 -16.29 9.98
C VAL A 20 4.53 -17.29 8.89
N TYR A 21 5.46 -17.48 7.97
CA TYR A 21 5.33 -18.44 6.88
C TYR A 21 6.39 -19.50 6.99
N GLU A 22 6.05 -20.71 6.62
CA GLU A 22 7.02 -21.74 6.28
C GLU A 22 7.34 -21.66 4.79
N ALA A 23 8.61 -21.45 4.46
CA ALA A 23 9.09 -21.43 3.10
C ALA A 23 10.01 -22.64 2.85
N GLY A 24 9.62 -23.51 1.94
CA GLY A 24 10.39 -24.70 1.55
C GLY A 24 9.93 -25.26 0.20
N ASP A 25 10.85 -25.82 -0.60
CA ASP A 25 10.59 -26.59 -1.82
C ASP A 25 9.60 -25.96 -2.82
N GLY A 26 9.65 -24.62 -2.97
CA GLY A 26 8.73 -23.87 -3.82
C GLY A 26 7.34 -23.63 -3.21
N GLN A 27 7.04 -24.20 -2.05
CA GLN A 27 5.81 -23.94 -1.31
C GLN A 27 6.01 -22.83 -0.26
N ARG A 28 4.94 -22.09 -0.03
CA ARG A 28 4.88 -21.01 0.97
C ARG A 28 3.57 -21.17 1.74
N THR A 29 3.66 -21.62 2.98
CA THR A 29 2.48 -21.90 3.83
C THR A 29 2.44 -20.88 4.96
N LYS A 30 1.35 -20.15 5.08
CA LYS A 30 1.12 -19.27 6.23
C LYS A 30 0.88 -20.16 7.46
N LEU A 31 1.64 -19.94 8.52
CA LEU A 31 1.48 -20.63 9.80
C LEU A 31 0.67 -19.78 10.78
N HIS A 32 1.02 -18.50 10.89
CA HIS A 32 0.40 -17.58 11.82
C HIS A 32 0.25 -16.19 11.20
N GLU A 33 -0.73 -15.45 11.70
CA GLU A 33 -0.85 -14.01 11.46
C GLU A 33 -1.23 -13.29 12.75
N GLY A 34 -0.81 -12.07 12.91
CA GLY A 34 -1.12 -11.29 14.09
C GLY A 34 -1.00 -9.80 13.88
N ALA A 35 -1.54 -9.06 14.82
CA ALA A 35 -1.41 -7.62 14.85
C ALA A 35 -1.40 -7.08 16.28
N VAL A 36 -0.70 -5.95 16.42
CA VAL A 36 -0.84 -5.04 17.54
C VAL A 36 -1.42 -3.75 17.00
N ASP A 37 -2.59 -3.37 17.48
CA ASP A 37 -3.33 -2.18 17.07
C ASP A 37 -3.52 -1.22 18.25
N GLY A 38 -3.68 0.08 18.00
CA GLY A 38 -3.90 1.09 19.02
C GLY A 38 -2.62 1.51 19.75
N ILE A 39 -1.48 1.50 19.07
CA ILE A 39 -0.21 2.01 19.63
C ILE A 39 -0.35 3.50 19.95
N GLY A 40 0.06 3.88 21.17
CA GLY A 40 -0.10 5.23 21.72
C GLY A 40 -1.37 5.39 22.58
N THR A 41 -2.08 4.29 22.87
CA THR A 41 -3.31 4.30 23.70
C THR A 41 -3.22 3.37 24.89
N ASP A 42 -4.10 3.58 25.88
CA ASP A 42 -4.20 2.73 27.05
C ASP A 42 -4.99 1.43 26.79
N LEU A 43 -5.69 1.34 25.66
CA LEU A 43 -6.52 0.19 25.26
C LEU A 43 -6.09 -0.27 23.86
N GLY A 44 -4.91 -0.87 23.77
CA GLY A 44 -4.46 -1.53 22.54
C GLY A 44 -5.10 -2.90 22.36
N LYS A 45 -4.90 -3.48 21.20
CA LYS A 45 -5.33 -4.83 20.89
C LYS A 45 -4.15 -5.64 20.35
N PHE A 46 -3.89 -6.81 20.95
CA PHE A 46 -2.89 -7.76 20.47
C PHE A 46 -3.56 -9.11 20.23
N TRP A 47 -3.43 -9.62 19.02
CA TRP A 47 -3.98 -10.92 18.66
C TRP A 47 -3.04 -11.68 17.75
N ILE A 48 -3.06 -13.02 17.89
CA ILE A 48 -2.40 -13.97 16.98
C ILE A 48 -3.41 -15.06 16.63
N LYS A 49 -3.44 -15.45 15.38
CA LYS A 49 -4.22 -16.57 14.85
C LYS A 49 -3.31 -17.58 14.16
N ASP A 50 -3.73 -18.83 14.15
CA ASP A 50 -3.15 -19.87 13.32
C ASP A 50 -3.67 -19.80 11.86
N ALA A 51 -3.20 -20.75 11.04
CA ALA A 51 -3.58 -20.84 9.63
C ALA A 51 -5.09 -21.08 9.42
N ASP A 52 -5.77 -21.70 10.38
CA ASP A 52 -7.21 -21.99 10.33
C ASP A 52 -8.07 -20.83 10.86
N GLY A 53 -7.42 -19.74 11.31
CA GLY A 53 -8.07 -18.55 11.84
C GLY A 53 -8.44 -18.65 13.32
N SER A 54 -8.07 -19.73 14.01
CA SER A 54 -8.29 -19.89 15.45
C SER A 54 -7.39 -18.94 16.23
N LYS A 55 -7.96 -18.26 17.22
CA LYS A 55 -7.19 -17.31 18.04
C LYS A 55 -6.31 -18.04 19.03
N LEU A 56 -5.00 -17.83 18.93
CA LEU A 56 -3.99 -18.30 19.87
C LEU A 56 -3.74 -17.27 20.98
N VAL A 57 -3.80 -15.97 20.61
CA VAL A 57 -3.65 -14.85 21.52
C VAL A 57 -4.75 -13.82 21.22
N ASP A 58 -5.39 -13.27 22.25
CA ASP A 58 -6.37 -12.19 22.14
C ASP A 58 -6.33 -11.36 23.45
N LEU A 59 -5.53 -10.30 23.44
CA LEU A 59 -5.25 -9.47 24.62
C LEU A 59 -5.59 -8.00 24.34
N THR A 60 -5.87 -7.25 25.41
CA THR A 60 -6.11 -5.80 25.34
C THR A 60 -5.14 -5.08 26.30
N PRO A 61 -3.84 -5.06 25.96
CA PRO A 61 -2.82 -4.44 26.80
C PRO A 61 -2.77 -2.92 26.61
N PRO A 62 -2.26 -2.14 27.59
CA PRO A 62 -1.84 -0.79 27.35
C PRO A 62 -0.62 -0.79 26.39
N LEU A 63 -0.66 0.06 25.38
CA LEU A 63 0.38 0.19 24.36
C LEU A 63 0.88 1.63 24.28
N PRO A 64 1.52 2.16 25.34
CA PRO A 64 1.90 3.57 25.40
C PRO A 64 2.95 3.95 24.35
N THR A 65 3.76 2.99 23.92
CA THR A 65 4.84 3.22 22.95
C THR A 65 4.94 2.11 21.93
N ARG A 66 5.56 2.41 20.81
CA ARG A 66 5.89 1.43 19.76
C ARG A 66 6.89 0.36 20.26
N ALA A 67 7.81 0.76 21.16
CA ALA A 67 8.73 -0.16 21.79
C ALA A 67 7.96 -1.25 22.57
N ALA A 68 7.02 -0.85 23.42
CA ALA A 68 6.19 -1.79 24.16
C ALA A 68 5.40 -2.73 23.24
N ALA A 69 4.82 -2.19 22.17
CA ALA A 69 4.09 -2.97 21.19
C ALA A 69 4.97 -4.01 20.48
N PHE A 70 6.18 -3.63 20.05
CA PHE A 70 7.07 -4.55 19.35
C PHE A 70 7.72 -5.57 20.30
N THR A 71 8.03 -5.20 21.53
CA THR A 71 8.49 -6.15 22.57
C THR A 71 7.42 -7.21 22.83
N LEU A 72 6.15 -6.83 22.92
CA LEU A 72 5.05 -7.79 23.09
C LEU A 72 4.97 -8.81 21.94
N VAL A 73 5.17 -8.37 20.70
CA VAL A 73 5.25 -9.26 19.52
C VAL A 73 6.46 -10.18 19.63
N ALA A 74 7.63 -9.64 19.95
CA ALA A 74 8.86 -10.42 20.05
C ALA A 74 8.79 -11.47 21.16
N ASP A 75 8.27 -11.10 22.34
CA ASP A 75 8.11 -12.02 23.47
C ASP A 75 7.17 -13.19 23.11
N ALA A 76 6.06 -12.89 22.43
CA ALA A 76 5.16 -13.92 21.95
C ALA A 76 5.84 -14.88 20.95
N LEU A 77 6.59 -14.34 19.98
CA LEU A 77 7.30 -15.13 18.96
C LEU A 77 8.52 -15.88 19.49
N HIS A 78 9.04 -15.51 20.67
CA HIS A 78 10.09 -16.27 21.36
C HIS A 78 9.56 -17.42 22.21
N SER A 79 8.24 -17.52 22.40
CA SER A 79 7.66 -18.64 23.13
C SER A 79 7.79 -19.94 22.33
N SER A 80 7.75 -21.08 23.04
CA SER A 80 7.85 -22.42 22.41
C SER A 80 6.69 -22.76 21.48
N ASP A 81 5.62 -21.97 21.52
CA ASP A 81 4.41 -22.21 20.75
C ASP A 81 4.52 -21.73 19.28
N PHE A 82 5.57 -20.98 18.98
CA PHE A 82 5.80 -20.44 17.63
C PHE A 82 7.16 -20.89 17.09
N PRO A 83 7.27 -21.17 15.77
CA PRO A 83 8.54 -21.49 15.16
C PRO A 83 9.49 -20.27 15.21
N ALA A 84 10.70 -20.48 15.70
CA ALA A 84 11.72 -19.43 15.71
C ALA A 84 12.00 -18.97 14.27
N PRO A 85 11.96 -17.67 13.95
CA PRO A 85 12.18 -17.19 12.60
C PRO A 85 13.63 -17.45 12.17
N ALA A 86 13.80 -18.08 11.01
CA ALA A 86 15.08 -18.28 10.34
C ALA A 86 15.47 -17.06 9.49
N ALA A 87 14.50 -16.21 9.13
CA ALA A 87 14.71 -14.95 8.45
C ALA A 87 13.55 -14.00 8.75
N ILE A 88 13.78 -12.68 8.59
CA ILE A 88 12.76 -11.65 8.76
C ILE A 88 12.69 -10.79 7.51
N GLY A 89 11.48 -10.64 6.95
CA GLY A 89 11.18 -9.73 5.84
C GLY A 89 10.46 -8.48 6.35
N HIS A 90 10.92 -7.31 5.95
CA HIS A 90 10.32 -6.03 6.30
C HIS A 90 9.73 -5.35 5.07
N ARG A 91 8.48 -4.91 5.15
CA ARG A 91 7.92 -4.00 4.16
C ARG A 91 8.48 -2.61 4.36
N MET A 92 8.93 -1.99 3.27
CA MET A 92 9.37 -0.61 3.21
C MET A 92 8.70 0.10 2.04
N VAL A 93 8.05 1.23 2.30
CA VAL A 93 7.31 1.96 1.27
C VAL A 93 8.25 2.54 0.22
N SER A 94 9.38 3.12 0.62
CA SER A 94 10.38 3.68 -0.29
C SER A 94 11.78 3.58 0.32
N GLY A 95 12.74 3.13 -0.48
CA GLY A 95 14.17 3.17 -0.14
C GLY A 95 14.88 4.47 -0.55
N GLY A 96 14.13 5.47 -1.04
CA GLY A 96 14.69 6.68 -1.63
C GLY A 96 15.37 6.42 -2.98
N PRO A 97 16.24 7.32 -3.44
CA PRO A 97 16.87 7.22 -4.74
C PRO A 97 18.03 6.22 -4.82
N THR A 98 18.54 5.76 -3.69
CA THR A 98 19.74 4.92 -3.60
C THR A 98 19.44 3.46 -3.30
N VAL A 99 18.38 3.15 -2.54
CA VAL A 99 17.99 1.79 -2.21
C VAL A 99 16.81 1.36 -3.08
N LEU A 100 17.13 0.79 -4.25
CA LEU A 100 16.15 0.44 -5.30
C LEU A 100 15.86 -1.06 -5.37
N GLU A 101 16.65 -1.89 -4.69
CA GLU A 101 16.55 -3.34 -4.73
C GLU A 101 16.17 -3.92 -3.36
N ASN A 102 15.41 -5.03 -3.39
CA ASN A 102 15.18 -5.84 -2.20
C ASN A 102 16.51 -6.50 -1.78
N GLN A 103 16.92 -6.33 -0.53
CA GLN A 103 18.24 -6.78 -0.10
C GLN A 103 18.31 -7.05 1.40
N ARG A 104 19.45 -7.62 1.85
CA ARG A 104 19.72 -7.86 3.26
C ARG A 104 19.92 -6.54 4.00
N ILE A 105 19.30 -6.41 5.16
CA ILE A 105 19.42 -5.24 6.02
C ILE A 105 20.73 -5.27 6.79
N THR A 106 21.46 -4.14 6.76
CA THR A 106 22.57 -3.82 7.65
C THR A 106 22.29 -2.49 8.35
N PRO A 107 23.00 -2.15 9.44
CA PRO A 107 22.88 -0.83 10.08
C PRO A 107 23.08 0.32 9.11
N GLU A 108 24.07 0.23 8.21
CA GLU A 108 24.40 1.25 7.21
C GLU A 108 23.27 1.43 6.19
N LEU A 109 22.62 0.32 5.78
CA LEU A 109 21.47 0.39 4.89
C LEU A 109 20.28 1.08 5.56
N ILE A 110 20.06 0.85 6.85
CA ILE A 110 19.00 1.53 7.61
C ILE A 110 19.28 3.03 7.67
N ASP A 111 20.52 3.43 7.97
CA ASP A 111 20.93 4.84 8.01
C ASP A 111 20.79 5.51 6.65
N GLU A 112 21.08 4.78 5.58
CA GLU A 112 20.88 5.25 4.20
C GLU A 112 19.40 5.50 3.89
N MET A 113 18.51 4.57 4.20
CA MET A 113 17.05 4.74 4.00
C MET A 113 16.49 5.89 4.85
N GLU A 114 16.99 6.08 6.07
CA GLU A 114 16.53 7.15 6.96
C GLU A 114 16.84 8.56 6.41
N ARG A 115 17.96 8.74 5.69
CA ARG A 115 18.32 10.01 5.04
C ARG A 115 17.25 10.49 4.06
N TYR A 116 16.52 9.54 3.45
CA TYR A 116 15.50 9.82 2.46
C TYR A 116 14.07 9.74 3.02
N THR A 117 13.90 10.06 4.31
CA THR A 117 12.59 10.10 4.98
C THR A 117 11.56 10.95 4.21
N ALA A 118 11.99 12.04 3.56
CA ALA A 118 11.12 12.91 2.77
C ALA A 118 10.40 12.22 1.61
N PHE A 119 10.86 11.04 1.15
CA PHE A 119 10.22 10.25 0.09
C PHE A 119 9.00 9.46 0.59
N ALA A 120 8.95 9.15 1.89
CA ALA A 120 7.80 8.51 2.54
C ALA A 120 7.73 8.91 4.02
N PRO A 121 7.46 10.19 4.34
CA PRO A 121 7.63 10.76 5.69
C PRO A 121 6.71 10.12 6.73
N LEU A 122 5.56 9.61 6.32
CA LEU A 122 4.62 8.92 7.21
C LEU A 122 5.00 7.47 7.52
N HIS A 123 5.94 6.87 6.75
CA HIS A 123 6.21 5.44 6.78
C HIS A 123 7.67 5.14 7.14
N THR A 124 8.63 5.85 6.54
CA THR A 124 10.07 5.58 6.71
C THR A 124 10.52 5.57 8.17
N PRO A 125 10.21 6.57 9.02
CA PRO A 125 10.68 6.59 10.40
C PRO A 125 10.21 5.37 11.21
N ILE A 126 8.99 4.91 10.91
CA ILE A 126 8.37 3.77 11.58
C ILE A 126 9.03 2.47 11.15
N ALA A 127 9.21 2.28 9.84
CA ALA A 127 9.83 1.06 9.30
C ALA A 127 11.29 0.93 9.76
N VAL A 128 12.07 2.00 9.70
CA VAL A 128 13.45 2.06 10.18
C VAL A 128 13.55 1.72 11.67
N TYR A 129 12.65 2.28 12.49
CA TYR A 129 12.60 1.93 13.91
C TYR A 129 12.38 0.42 14.12
N ILE A 130 11.40 -0.18 13.45
CA ILE A 130 11.11 -1.61 13.55
C ILE A 130 12.27 -2.47 13.05
N MET A 131 12.96 -2.06 11.99
CA MET A 131 14.15 -2.77 11.50
C MET A 131 15.28 -2.79 12.54
N ARG A 132 15.56 -1.64 13.19
CA ARG A 132 16.56 -1.57 14.27
C ARG A 132 16.18 -2.45 15.46
N GLU A 133 14.93 -2.41 15.88
CA GLU A 133 14.43 -3.24 16.97
C GLU A 133 14.43 -4.74 16.61
N ALA A 134 14.13 -5.11 15.37
CA ALA A 134 14.22 -6.50 14.94
C ALA A 134 15.66 -7.03 14.97
N LEU A 135 16.64 -6.24 14.52
CA LEU A 135 18.05 -6.61 14.64
C LEU A 135 18.49 -6.80 16.12
N ARG A 136 17.92 -6.02 17.04
CA ARG A 136 18.20 -6.10 18.48
C ARG A 136 17.53 -7.31 19.15
N LEU A 137 16.25 -7.57 18.81
CA LEU A 137 15.43 -8.58 19.49
C LEU A 137 15.60 -9.98 18.89
N PHE A 138 16.05 -10.08 17.63
CA PHE A 138 16.31 -11.35 16.94
C PHE A 138 17.80 -11.41 16.51
N PRO A 139 18.75 -11.48 17.46
CA PRO A 139 20.16 -11.46 17.13
C PRO A 139 20.56 -12.67 16.29
N GLY A 140 21.34 -12.43 15.23
CA GLY A 140 21.81 -13.49 14.32
C GLY A 140 20.80 -13.89 13.23
N VAL A 141 19.53 -13.51 13.32
CA VAL A 141 18.54 -13.77 12.29
C VAL A 141 18.74 -12.76 11.15
N PRO A 142 18.93 -13.22 9.90
CA PRO A 142 19.05 -12.32 8.75
C PRO A 142 17.74 -11.57 8.49
N ASN A 143 17.84 -10.26 8.34
CA ASN A 143 16.73 -9.36 8.05
C ASN A 143 16.83 -8.85 6.60
N PHE A 144 15.71 -8.70 5.92
CA PHE A 144 15.63 -8.26 4.53
C PHE A 144 14.59 -7.14 4.36
N VAL A 145 14.93 -6.14 3.57
CA VAL A 145 13.99 -5.10 3.16
C VAL A 145 13.32 -5.50 1.83
N CYS A 146 12.00 -5.35 1.77
CA CYS A 146 11.19 -5.52 0.56
C CYS A 146 10.44 -4.21 0.29
N LEU A 147 10.72 -3.62 -0.87
CA LEU A 147 10.29 -2.28 -1.22
C LEU A 147 8.96 -2.29 -1.98
N ASP A 148 8.01 -1.46 -1.59
CA ASP A 148 6.79 -1.22 -2.38
C ASP A 148 7.10 -0.58 -3.74
N THR A 149 8.24 0.07 -3.88
CA THR A 149 8.70 0.67 -5.13
C THR A 149 9.32 -0.34 -6.10
N TYR A 150 9.70 -1.54 -5.64
CA TYR A 150 10.48 -2.51 -6.42
C TYR A 150 9.75 -2.99 -7.69
N PHE A 151 8.45 -3.23 -7.62
CA PHE A 151 7.66 -3.65 -8.79
C PHE A 151 7.69 -2.62 -9.92
N HIS A 152 7.78 -1.34 -9.58
CA HIS A 152 7.75 -0.22 -10.52
C HIS A 152 9.09 0.07 -11.19
N ARG A 153 10.15 -0.70 -10.90
CA ARG A 153 11.49 -0.50 -11.49
C ARG A 153 11.51 -0.63 -13.01
N THR A 154 10.58 -1.38 -13.59
CA THR A 154 10.47 -1.63 -15.04
C THR A 154 9.85 -0.46 -15.83
N MET A 155 9.26 0.53 -15.15
CA MET A 155 8.73 1.71 -15.84
C MET A 155 9.77 2.34 -16.78
N PRO A 156 9.40 2.77 -18.00
CA PRO A 156 10.28 3.51 -18.88
C PRO A 156 10.63 4.90 -18.32
N GLU A 157 11.73 5.47 -18.76
CA GLU A 157 12.18 6.78 -18.24
C GLU A 157 11.16 7.90 -18.49
N VAL A 158 10.38 7.85 -19.57
CA VAL A 158 9.32 8.83 -19.84
C VAL A 158 8.22 8.82 -18.76
N ALA A 159 7.94 7.68 -18.13
CA ALA A 159 6.97 7.57 -17.03
C ALA A 159 7.60 7.98 -15.69
N LYS A 160 8.90 7.73 -15.52
CA LYS A 160 9.62 8.05 -14.27
C LYS A 160 9.96 9.55 -14.16
N HIS A 161 10.33 10.18 -15.26
CA HIS A 161 10.87 11.55 -15.25
C HIS A 161 9.78 12.56 -14.90
N MET A 162 10.08 13.50 -13.99
CA MET A 162 9.19 14.59 -13.65
C MET A 162 9.52 15.83 -14.48
N PRO A 163 8.53 16.63 -14.93
CA PRO A 163 8.78 17.83 -15.73
C PRO A 163 9.26 19.01 -14.86
N ILE A 164 10.45 18.85 -14.27
CA ILE A 164 11.11 19.80 -13.36
C ILE A 164 12.55 20.07 -13.81
N PRO A 165 13.20 21.15 -13.34
CA PRO A 165 14.59 21.41 -13.65
C PRO A 165 15.51 20.25 -13.27
N GLU A 166 16.49 19.92 -14.14
CA GLU A 166 17.39 18.77 -14.06
C GLU A 166 18.06 18.61 -12.68
N LYS A 167 18.50 19.71 -12.08
CA LYS A 167 19.13 19.71 -10.75
C LYS A 167 18.32 18.99 -9.66
N TYR A 168 16.99 18.91 -9.79
CA TYR A 168 16.15 18.18 -8.85
C TYR A 168 16.06 16.70 -9.23
N SER A 169 16.05 16.38 -10.53
CA SER A 169 16.14 15.00 -11.01
C SER A 169 17.46 14.35 -10.57
N GLU A 170 18.58 15.09 -10.62
CA GLU A 170 19.90 14.66 -10.10
C GLU A 170 19.88 14.37 -8.59
N MET A 171 18.97 15.02 -7.83
CA MET A 171 18.72 14.72 -6.42
C MET A 171 17.84 13.49 -6.19
N GLY A 172 17.43 12.80 -7.27
CA GLY A 172 16.57 11.62 -7.22
C GLY A 172 15.07 11.92 -7.26
N VAL A 173 14.64 13.14 -7.58
CA VAL A 173 13.21 13.47 -7.71
C VAL A 173 12.66 12.88 -9.00
N ARG A 174 11.92 11.79 -8.89
CA ARG A 174 11.27 11.06 -9.99
C ARG A 174 10.07 10.27 -9.50
N ARG A 175 9.30 9.65 -10.38
CA ARG A 175 8.23 8.72 -10.01
C ARG A 175 8.83 7.40 -9.53
N TYR A 176 8.44 6.95 -8.35
CA TYR A 176 8.79 5.66 -7.78
C TYR A 176 7.59 4.72 -7.69
N GLY A 177 6.41 5.26 -7.46
CA GLY A 177 5.22 4.48 -7.16
C GLY A 177 5.18 3.93 -5.73
N ALA A 178 4.14 3.21 -5.42
CA ALA A 178 3.99 2.44 -4.18
C ALA A 178 2.95 1.31 -4.39
N HIS A 179 2.68 0.51 -3.35
CA HIS A 179 1.87 -0.70 -3.38
C HIS A 179 2.39 -1.76 -4.38
N GLY A 180 3.68 -1.72 -4.71
CA GLY A 180 4.29 -2.65 -5.66
C GLY A 180 4.18 -4.11 -5.25
N LEU A 181 4.30 -4.42 -3.94
CA LEU A 181 4.07 -5.77 -3.42
C LEU A 181 2.64 -6.27 -3.70
N SER A 182 1.65 -5.39 -3.62
CA SER A 182 0.27 -5.71 -3.99
C SER A 182 0.16 -6.03 -5.49
N TYR A 183 0.71 -5.19 -6.36
CA TYR A 183 0.67 -5.41 -7.82
C TYR A 183 1.45 -6.66 -8.23
N GLU A 184 2.61 -6.89 -7.64
CA GLU A 184 3.38 -8.11 -7.85
C GLU A 184 2.57 -9.35 -7.47
N SER A 185 1.83 -9.28 -6.35
CA SER A 185 0.98 -10.39 -5.91
C SER A 185 -0.18 -10.67 -6.88
N ILE A 186 -0.76 -9.62 -7.48
CA ILE A 186 -1.80 -9.77 -8.51
C ILE A 186 -1.24 -10.48 -9.74
N VAL A 187 -0.08 -10.03 -10.24
CA VAL A 187 0.59 -10.67 -11.39
C VAL A 187 0.94 -12.12 -11.06
N CYS A 188 1.44 -12.41 -9.87
CA CYS A 188 1.77 -13.76 -9.42
C CYS A 188 0.53 -14.67 -9.39
N GLN A 189 -0.61 -14.17 -8.89
CA GLN A 189 -1.87 -14.93 -8.83
C GLN A 189 -2.50 -15.16 -10.21
N LEU A 190 -2.14 -14.37 -11.20
CA LEU A 190 -2.61 -14.51 -12.59
C LEU A 190 -1.73 -15.45 -13.43
N GLN A 191 -0.57 -15.89 -12.92
CA GLN A 191 0.27 -16.86 -13.65
C GLN A 191 -0.45 -18.20 -13.87
N PRO A 192 -0.24 -18.90 -15.01
CA PRO A 192 0.59 -18.50 -16.16
C PRO A 192 -0.10 -17.54 -17.14
N ASP A 193 -1.38 -17.19 -16.94
CA ASP A 193 -2.25 -16.49 -17.89
C ASP A 193 -2.33 -14.98 -17.60
N VAL A 194 -1.18 -14.33 -17.38
CA VAL A 194 -1.12 -12.87 -17.17
C VAL A 194 -1.51 -12.17 -18.47
N PRO A 195 -2.58 -11.30 -18.46
CA PRO A 195 -2.97 -10.60 -19.67
C PRO A 195 -1.89 -9.59 -20.11
N GLU A 196 -1.79 -9.35 -21.41
CA GLU A 196 -0.83 -8.40 -21.97
C GLU A 196 -1.09 -6.97 -21.47
N ARG A 197 -2.38 -6.57 -21.38
CA ARG A 197 -2.81 -5.21 -20.98
C ARG A 197 -3.66 -5.31 -19.72
N LEU A 198 -3.03 -5.10 -18.58
CA LEU A 198 -3.64 -5.19 -17.26
C LEU A 198 -3.62 -3.82 -16.57
N ILE A 199 -4.74 -3.42 -15.98
CA ILE A 199 -4.78 -2.33 -15.00
C ILE A 199 -5.18 -2.92 -13.66
N ALA A 200 -4.41 -2.63 -12.63
CA ALA A 200 -4.74 -2.99 -11.26
C ALA A 200 -4.96 -1.73 -10.41
N ALA A 201 -6.12 -1.67 -9.75
CA ALA A 201 -6.53 -0.58 -8.87
C ALA A 201 -6.50 -1.07 -7.43
N HIS A 202 -5.45 -0.69 -6.69
CA HIS A 202 -5.33 -0.93 -5.25
C HIS A 202 -6.06 0.20 -4.51
N LEU A 203 -7.23 -0.10 -3.98
CA LEU A 203 -8.12 0.88 -3.36
C LEU A 203 -8.27 0.55 -1.86
N GLY A 204 -7.66 1.38 -1.04
CA GLY A 204 -7.70 1.33 0.42
C GLY A 204 -7.66 2.73 1.01
N ASN A 205 -7.27 2.87 2.28
CA ASN A 205 -7.02 4.18 2.88
C ASN A 205 -5.87 4.92 2.15
N GLY A 206 -4.82 4.20 1.70
CA GLY A 206 -3.95 4.60 0.61
C GLY A 206 -4.46 3.96 -0.68
N ALA A 207 -4.51 4.71 -1.79
CA ALA A 207 -5.02 4.21 -3.05
C ALA A 207 -4.09 4.55 -4.22
N SER A 208 -3.91 3.62 -5.14
CA SER A 208 -3.15 3.81 -6.38
C SER A 208 -3.66 2.91 -7.49
N ILE A 209 -3.26 3.21 -8.72
CA ILE A 209 -3.56 2.42 -9.91
C ILE A 209 -2.25 2.20 -10.65
N SER A 210 -2.06 1.02 -11.24
CA SER A 210 -0.90 0.70 -12.08
C SER A 210 -1.33 0.13 -13.41
N ALA A 211 -0.68 0.63 -14.49
CA ALA A 211 -0.71 0.04 -15.82
C ALA A 211 0.40 -1.01 -15.92
N ILE A 212 0.02 -2.22 -16.33
CA ILE A 212 0.90 -3.39 -16.35
C ILE A 212 0.83 -4.00 -17.75
N ARG A 213 1.98 -4.21 -18.38
CA ARG A 213 2.10 -4.84 -19.70
C ARG A 213 2.90 -6.11 -19.58
N GLY A 214 2.31 -7.25 -19.98
CA GLY A 214 3.00 -8.55 -19.93
C GLY A 214 3.51 -8.94 -18.54
N GLY A 215 2.88 -8.43 -17.48
CA GLY A 215 3.30 -8.65 -16.08
C GLY A 215 4.29 -7.64 -15.51
N GLU A 216 4.76 -6.66 -16.31
CA GLU A 216 5.69 -5.61 -15.89
C GLU A 216 4.99 -4.25 -15.75
N CYS A 217 5.41 -3.44 -14.79
CA CYS A 217 4.87 -2.10 -14.60
C CYS A 217 5.27 -1.17 -15.75
N LEU A 218 4.27 -0.60 -16.44
CA LEU A 218 4.45 0.42 -17.46
C LEU A 218 4.37 1.83 -16.86
N ASP A 219 3.36 2.08 -16.01
CA ASP A 219 3.19 3.32 -15.26
C ASP A 219 2.37 3.09 -13.98
N THR A 220 2.42 4.04 -13.07
CA THR A 220 1.64 4.00 -11.82
C THR A 220 1.23 5.39 -11.38
N SER A 221 0.11 5.51 -10.69
CA SER A 221 -0.43 6.81 -10.31
C SER A 221 0.37 7.55 -9.24
N MET A 222 0.94 6.86 -8.25
CA MET A 222 1.76 7.51 -7.22
C MET A 222 3.09 7.99 -7.80
N GLY A 223 3.52 9.18 -7.37
CA GLY A 223 4.70 9.87 -7.88
C GLY A 223 5.96 9.64 -7.06
N LEU A 224 6.57 10.76 -6.63
CA LEU A 224 7.73 10.79 -5.71
C LEU A 224 7.35 10.21 -4.35
N THR A 225 6.17 10.57 -3.87
CA THR A 225 5.61 10.15 -2.57
C THR A 225 4.28 9.43 -2.78
N PRO A 226 3.78 8.71 -1.76
CA PRO A 226 2.43 8.11 -1.82
C PRO A 226 1.28 9.13 -1.80
N THR A 227 1.55 10.44 -1.85
CA THR A 227 0.51 11.50 -1.83
C THR A 227 -0.04 11.79 -3.22
N GLY A 228 0.76 11.63 -4.29
CA GLY A 228 0.35 11.87 -5.68
C GLY A 228 -0.61 10.82 -6.25
N GLY A 229 -1.09 11.08 -7.45
CA GLY A 229 -1.96 10.19 -8.22
C GLY A 229 -3.44 10.38 -7.92
N ILE A 230 -4.14 9.30 -7.58
CA ILE A 230 -5.57 9.34 -7.20
C ILE A 230 -5.74 9.84 -5.76
N ILE A 231 -6.87 10.46 -5.48
CA ILE A 231 -7.19 10.83 -4.10
C ILE A 231 -7.30 9.57 -3.24
N SER A 232 -6.96 9.69 -1.96
CA SER A 232 -7.02 8.58 -1.00
C SER A 232 -7.89 9.00 0.21
N GLY A 233 -7.87 8.23 1.28
CA GLY A 233 -8.61 8.56 2.50
C GLY A 233 -8.29 9.94 3.05
N THR A 234 -6.99 10.31 3.09
CA THR A 234 -6.50 11.58 3.66
C THR A 234 -5.55 12.36 2.76
N ARG A 235 -5.30 11.90 1.52
CA ARG A 235 -4.29 12.46 0.60
C ARG A 235 -4.95 13.12 -0.59
N THR A 236 -4.36 14.23 -1.06
CA THR A 236 -4.91 15.03 -2.17
C THR A 236 -5.00 14.25 -3.50
N GLY A 237 -4.07 13.31 -3.75
CA GLY A 237 -3.76 12.91 -5.12
C GLY A 237 -3.13 14.06 -5.90
N ASP A 238 -3.16 13.96 -7.23
CA ASP A 238 -2.67 15.02 -8.10
C ASP A 238 -3.54 16.27 -7.99
N ILE A 239 -2.88 17.40 -7.76
CA ILE A 239 -3.51 18.70 -7.57
C ILE A 239 -2.68 19.76 -8.31
N ASP A 240 -3.33 20.83 -8.75
CA ASP A 240 -2.63 21.98 -9.31
C ASP A 240 -1.59 22.51 -8.30
N PRO A 241 -0.28 22.60 -8.68
CA PRO A 241 0.75 23.16 -7.81
C PRO A 241 0.42 24.56 -7.27
N GLY A 242 -0.35 25.37 -8.02
CA GLY A 242 -0.81 26.68 -7.59
C GLY A 242 -1.66 26.64 -6.33
N VAL A 243 -2.44 25.55 -6.14
CA VAL A 243 -3.24 25.36 -4.91
C VAL A 243 -2.31 25.16 -3.71
N LEU A 244 -1.26 24.34 -3.84
CA LEU A 244 -0.30 24.14 -2.75
C LEU A 244 0.44 25.42 -2.40
N LEU A 245 0.87 26.19 -3.42
CA LEU A 245 1.51 27.49 -3.22
C LEU A 245 0.58 28.53 -2.56
N PHE A 246 -0.71 28.53 -2.92
CA PHE A 246 -1.71 29.37 -2.28
C PHE A 246 -1.87 29.02 -0.79
N ILE A 247 -2.02 27.74 -0.46
CA ILE A 247 -2.16 27.26 0.92
C ILE A 247 -0.90 27.61 1.72
N LEU A 248 0.30 27.37 1.16
CA LEU A 248 1.57 27.68 1.80
C LEU A 248 1.67 29.16 2.19
N ARG A 249 1.29 30.06 1.25
CA ARG A 249 1.27 31.51 1.53
C ARG A 249 0.29 31.86 2.65
N LYS A 250 -0.89 31.24 2.67
CA LYS A 250 -1.87 31.46 3.75
C LYS A 250 -1.36 30.99 5.11
N ILE A 251 -0.66 29.85 5.15
CA ILE A 251 -0.01 29.39 6.38
C ILE A 251 1.09 30.38 6.81
N ALA A 252 1.93 30.84 5.89
CA ALA A 252 3.01 31.79 6.19
C ALA A 252 2.51 33.15 6.70
N GLU A 253 1.31 33.62 6.27
CA GLU A 253 0.68 34.82 6.78
C GLU A 253 0.39 34.76 8.30
N THR A 254 0.38 33.58 8.92
CA THR A 254 0.22 33.39 10.38
C THR A 254 1.49 33.73 11.18
N GLY A 255 2.61 34.00 10.50
CA GLY A 255 3.89 34.34 11.12
C GLY A 255 4.74 33.15 11.55
N VAL A 256 4.40 31.92 11.16
CA VAL A 256 5.22 30.74 11.43
C VAL A 256 6.49 30.72 10.56
N SER A 257 7.51 29.95 10.98
CA SER A 257 8.73 29.77 10.19
C SER A 257 8.47 29.08 8.86
N ALA A 258 9.38 29.20 7.91
CA ALA A 258 9.28 28.50 6.62
C ALA A 258 9.23 26.97 6.77
N ALA A 259 9.97 26.43 7.74
CA ALA A 259 9.96 24.98 8.04
C ALA A 259 8.56 24.55 8.57
N GLU A 260 8.02 25.25 9.57
CA GLU A 260 6.69 24.96 10.11
C GLU A 260 5.59 25.13 9.06
N ALA A 261 5.74 26.11 8.15
CA ALA A 261 4.80 26.27 7.04
C ALA A 261 4.84 25.09 6.07
N ALA A 262 6.02 24.56 5.77
CA ALA A 262 6.19 23.38 4.94
C ALA A 262 5.61 22.11 5.61
N ASP A 263 5.88 21.88 6.90
CA ASP A 263 5.36 20.75 7.67
C ASP A 263 3.83 20.80 7.78
N THR A 264 3.28 22.01 7.95
CA THR A 264 1.83 22.22 7.98
C THR A 264 1.20 21.92 6.62
N LEU A 265 1.82 22.38 5.53
CA LEU A 265 1.36 22.07 4.16
C LEU A 265 1.41 20.58 3.88
N GLU A 266 2.48 19.89 4.28
CA GLU A 266 2.58 18.44 4.16
C GLU A 266 1.44 17.75 4.93
N THR A 267 1.13 18.20 6.14
CA THR A 267 0.02 17.69 6.94
C THR A 267 -1.32 17.90 6.24
N VAL A 268 -1.57 19.08 5.67
CA VAL A 268 -2.78 19.35 4.88
C VAL A 268 -2.88 18.40 3.69
N ALA A 269 -1.82 18.25 2.92
CA ALA A 269 -1.85 17.45 1.69
C ALA A 269 -1.95 15.93 1.94
N SER A 270 -1.35 15.42 3.05
CA SER A 270 -1.17 13.99 3.28
C SER A 270 -2.05 13.39 4.39
N LYS A 271 -2.59 14.22 5.32
CA LYS A 271 -3.35 13.76 6.48
C LYS A 271 -4.75 14.38 6.62
N GLN A 272 -5.02 15.52 5.97
CA GLN A 272 -6.26 16.29 6.14
C GLN A 272 -7.05 16.46 4.83
N ALA A 273 -6.53 15.98 3.72
CA ALA A 273 -7.15 16.06 2.39
C ALA A 273 -7.94 14.78 2.05
N GLY A 274 -8.08 14.48 0.78
CA GLY A 274 -8.73 13.27 0.28
C GLY A 274 -10.20 13.17 0.64
N LEU A 275 -10.65 11.94 0.91
CA LEU A 275 -12.04 11.69 1.34
C LEU A 275 -12.40 12.48 2.61
N LEU A 276 -11.49 12.50 3.59
CA LEU A 276 -11.66 13.26 4.83
C LEU A 276 -11.83 14.74 4.54
N GLY A 277 -10.93 15.33 3.76
CA GLY A 277 -10.93 16.79 3.49
C GLY A 277 -12.15 17.23 2.71
N VAL A 278 -12.63 16.46 1.74
CA VAL A 278 -13.80 16.79 0.94
C VAL A 278 -15.10 16.58 1.71
N SER A 279 -15.21 15.47 2.45
CA SER A 279 -16.40 15.17 3.24
C SER A 279 -16.51 16.01 4.50
N GLY A 280 -15.37 16.39 5.11
CA GLY A 280 -15.30 16.97 6.45
C GLY A 280 -15.79 16.00 7.53
N LEU A 281 -15.85 14.69 7.26
CA LEU A 281 -16.47 13.70 8.12
C LEU A 281 -15.51 12.54 8.46
N SER A 282 -15.09 11.79 7.48
CA SER A 282 -14.31 10.56 7.67
C SER A 282 -13.45 10.25 6.45
N ASN A 283 -12.37 9.50 6.66
CA ASN A 283 -11.59 8.84 5.62
C ASN A 283 -12.00 7.39 5.36
N ASP A 284 -12.93 6.86 6.16
CA ASP A 284 -13.45 5.51 6.01
C ASP A 284 -14.64 5.48 5.05
N MET A 285 -14.54 4.66 4.01
CA MET A 285 -15.59 4.53 3.00
C MET A 285 -16.91 4.04 3.60
N ARG A 286 -16.88 3.24 4.66
CA ARG A 286 -18.07 2.71 5.32
C ARG A 286 -18.87 3.84 5.98
N ASP A 287 -18.19 4.72 6.71
CA ASP A 287 -18.81 5.90 7.35
C ASP A 287 -19.40 6.84 6.29
N LEU A 288 -18.67 7.02 5.17
CA LEU A 288 -19.15 7.85 4.07
C LEU A 288 -20.38 7.26 3.39
N ARG A 289 -20.41 5.93 3.16
CA ARG A 289 -21.60 5.25 2.61
C ARG A 289 -22.81 5.37 3.52
N GLU A 290 -22.63 5.24 4.84
CA GLU A 290 -23.69 5.44 5.81
C GLU A 290 -24.22 6.89 5.79
N ALA A 291 -23.31 7.87 5.80
CA ALA A 291 -23.66 9.29 5.70
C ALA A 291 -24.40 9.63 4.39
N ILE A 292 -24.01 9.03 3.27
CA ILE A 292 -24.71 9.17 1.98
C ILE A 292 -26.13 8.64 2.06
N ALA A 293 -26.35 7.48 2.69
CA ALA A 293 -27.68 6.92 2.87
C ALA A 293 -28.57 7.83 3.74
N GLN A 294 -27.98 8.65 4.60
CA GLN A 294 -28.64 9.67 5.42
C GLN A 294 -28.78 11.03 4.70
N GLY A 295 -28.40 11.13 3.42
CA GLY A 295 -28.53 12.33 2.61
C GLY A 295 -27.40 13.34 2.73
N ASN A 296 -26.22 12.97 3.25
CA ASN A 296 -25.05 13.86 3.37
C ASN A 296 -24.43 14.15 2.00
N ALA A 297 -24.65 15.37 1.49
CA ALA A 297 -24.15 15.81 0.20
C ALA A 297 -22.61 15.93 0.12
N LYS A 298 -21.92 16.26 1.22
CA LYS A 298 -20.45 16.35 1.24
C LYS A 298 -19.81 14.96 1.19
N ALA A 299 -20.38 13.98 1.90
CA ALA A 299 -19.94 12.59 1.81
C ALA A 299 -20.14 12.06 0.37
N ARG A 300 -21.30 12.37 -0.28
CA ARG A 300 -21.56 12.02 -1.67
C ARG A 300 -20.49 12.63 -2.60
N LEU A 301 -20.21 13.94 -2.46
CA LEU A 301 -19.21 14.64 -3.25
C LEU A 301 -17.81 14.01 -3.09
N ALA A 302 -17.44 13.62 -1.86
CA ALA A 302 -16.14 12.99 -1.59
C ALA A 302 -16.01 11.64 -2.34
N VAL A 303 -17.04 10.81 -2.27
CA VAL A 303 -17.05 9.52 -2.95
C VAL A 303 -17.12 9.69 -4.47
N ASP A 304 -17.92 10.62 -4.98
CA ASP A 304 -17.97 10.94 -6.42
C ASP A 304 -16.59 11.40 -6.93
N LYS A 305 -15.91 12.26 -6.17
CA LYS A 305 -14.56 12.72 -6.52
C LYS A 305 -13.56 11.57 -6.56
N PHE A 306 -13.66 10.64 -5.61
CA PHE A 306 -12.81 9.45 -5.55
C PHE A 306 -13.03 8.56 -6.78
N THR A 307 -14.26 8.14 -7.04
CA THR A 307 -14.60 7.23 -8.16
C THR A 307 -14.33 7.87 -9.52
N TRP A 308 -14.63 9.18 -9.67
CA TRP A 308 -14.31 9.96 -10.86
C TRP A 308 -12.80 10.00 -11.17
N THR A 309 -11.98 10.25 -10.14
CA THR A 309 -10.53 10.33 -10.33
C THR A 309 -9.97 8.97 -10.75
N ILE A 310 -10.46 7.88 -10.18
CA ILE A 310 -10.06 6.51 -10.54
C ILE A 310 -10.44 6.22 -12.00
N ALA A 311 -11.67 6.50 -12.40
CA ALA A 311 -12.13 6.28 -13.78
C ALA A 311 -11.29 7.08 -14.79
N LYS A 312 -10.95 8.33 -14.47
CA LYS A 312 -10.05 9.16 -15.29
C LYS A 312 -8.68 8.53 -15.48
N TRP A 313 -8.06 8.02 -14.40
CA TRP A 313 -6.76 7.37 -14.46
C TRP A 313 -6.81 6.06 -15.25
N ILE A 314 -7.86 5.24 -15.07
CA ILE A 314 -8.07 4.05 -15.89
C ILE A 314 -8.14 4.41 -17.36
N GLY A 315 -8.90 5.45 -17.74
CA GLY A 315 -8.97 5.92 -19.13
C GLY A 315 -7.62 6.33 -19.71
N GLY A 316 -6.80 7.06 -18.94
CA GLY A 316 -5.44 7.41 -19.32
C GLY A 316 -4.56 6.18 -19.55
N PHE A 317 -4.57 5.24 -18.64
CA PHE A 317 -3.78 4.01 -18.74
C PHE A 317 -4.25 3.07 -19.86
N VAL A 318 -5.54 3.06 -20.19
CA VAL A 318 -6.03 2.36 -21.40
C VAL A 318 -5.38 2.93 -22.65
N ALA A 319 -5.23 4.26 -22.74
CA ALA A 319 -4.54 4.89 -23.87
C ALA A 319 -3.04 4.53 -23.93
N GLU A 320 -2.35 4.52 -22.79
CA GLU A 320 -0.93 4.15 -22.72
C GLU A 320 -0.68 2.67 -23.05
N LEU A 321 -1.59 1.78 -22.63
CA LEU A 321 -1.52 0.35 -22.92
C LEU A 321 -1.94 0.04 -24.37
N GLY A 322 -2.64 0.96 -25.05
CA GLY A 322 -3.21 0.73 -26.38
C GLY A 322 -4.45 -0.19 -26.35
N GLY A 323 -5.19 -0.19 -25.24
CA GLY A 323 -6.34 -1.01 -24.96
C GLY A 323 -6.30 -1.63 -23.56
N LEU A 324 -7.24 -2.54 -23.27
CA LEU A 324 -7.30 -3.23 -21.98
C LEU A 324 -7.85 -4.64 -22.14
N ASP A 325 -7.21 -5.63 -21.52
CA ASP A 325 -7.66 -7.01 -21.47
C ASP A 325 -8.32 -7.31 -20.12
N MET A 326 -7.75 -6.77 -19.02
CA MET A 326 -8.26 -7.01 -17.67
C MET A 326 -8.12 -5.77 -16.78
N LEU A 327 -9.16 -5.50 -15.99
CA LEU A 327 -9.15 -4.58 -14.85
C LEU A 327 -9.26 -5.38 -13.56
N VAL A 328 -8.35 -5.13 -12.61
CA VAL A 328 -8.39 -5.76 -11.30
C VAL A 328 -8.65 -4.71 -10.22
N PHE A 329 -9.63 -4.97 -9.35
CA PHE A 329 -9.83 -4.26 -8.10
C PHE A 329 -9.21 -5.05 -6.96
N THR A 330 -8.44 -4.39 -6.10
CA THR A 330 -7.76 -4.96 -4.94
C THR A 330 -7.70 -3.94 -3.79
N GLY A 331 -7.29 -4.38 -2.61
CA GLY A 331 -7.29 -3.56 -1.40
C GLY A 331 -8.68 -3.40 -0.79
N GLY A 332 -8.73 -2.95 0.46
CA GLY A 332 -9.94 -3.02 1.30
C GLY A 332 -11.20 -2.41 0.67
N ILE A 333 -11.10 -1.26 0.00
CA ILE A 333 -12.23 -0.65 -0.72
C ILE A 333 -12.50 -1.44 -2.01
N GLY A 334 -11.46 -1.77 -2.79
CA GLY A 334 -11.60 -2.53 -4.04
C GLY A 334 -12.26 -3.90 -3.85
N GLU A 335 -11.96 -4.57 -2.74
CA GLU A 335 -12.51 -5.88 -2.41
C GLU A 335 -13.94 -5.82 -1.86
N ASN A 336 -14.26 -4.79 -1.05
CA ASN A 336 -15.45 -4.82 -0.20
C ASN A 336 -16.51 -3.77 -0.55
N ASP A 337 -16.16 -2.67 -1.23
CA ASP A 337 -17.15 -1.63 -1.59
C ASP A 337 -17.70 -1.84 -3.00
N ILE A 338 -18.76 -2.63 -3.06
CA ILE A 338 -19.50 -3.00 -4.28
C ILE A 338 -19.92 -1.76 -5.07
N ALA A 339 -20.37 -0.72 -4.37
CA ALA A 339 -20.85 0.52 -4.97
C ALA A 339 -19.71 1.30 -5.65
N SER A 340 -18.52 1.39 -5.03
CA SER A 340 -17.36 2.05 -5.67
C SER A 340 -16.97 1.37 -6.98
N ARG A 341 -16.92 0.04 -7.03
CA ARG A 341 -16.62 -0.68 -8.29
C ARG A 341 -17.64 -0.37 -9.37
N ALA A 342 -18.93 -0.37 -9.02
CA ALA A 342 -20.00 -0.04 -9.95
C ALA A 342 -19.92 1.42 -10.43
N GLU A 343 -19.71 2.38 -9.53
CA GLU A 343 -19.59 3.81 -9.83
C GLU A 343 -18.36 4.10 -10.72
N ILE A 344 -17.21 3.47 -10.45
CA ILE A 344 -16.00 3.59 -11.28
C ILE A 344 -16.26 3.06 -12.69
N CYS A 345 -16.85 1.87 -12.82
CA CYS A 345 -17.06 1.23 -14.11
C CYS A 345 -18.20 1.83 -14.92
N ALA A 346 -19.14 2.53 -14.29
CA ALA A 346 -20.31 3.12 -14.99
C ALA A 346 -19.92 4.06 -16.15
N GLY A 347 -18.81 4.79 -16.03
CA GLY A 347 -18.28 5.69 -17.06
C GLY A 347 -17.34 5.03 -18.07
N LEU A 348 -17.03 3.74 -17.93
CA LEU A 348 -15.98 3.07 -18.70
C LEU A 348 -16.50 2.11 -19.78
N GLY A 349 -17.82 2.08 -20.02
CA GLY A 349 -18.44 1.19 -21.01
C GLY A 349 -17.89 1.36 -22.44
N ALA A 350 -17.58 2.61 -22.83
CA ALA A 350 -16.94 2.90 -24.12
C ALA A 350 -15.53 2.27 -24.28
N LEU A 351 -14.89 1.91 -23.16
CA LEU A 351 -13.60 1.22 -23.12
C LEU A 351 -13.74 -0.31 -23.05
N GLY A 352 -14.96 -0.83 -23.19
CA GLY A 352 -15.24 -2.26 -23.14
C GLY A 352 -15.38 -2.83 -21.73
N ILE A 353 -15.47 -1.99 -20.70
CA ILE A 353 -15.61 -2.41 -19.30
C ILE A 353 -17.09 -2.44 -18.94
N VAL A 354 -17.67 -3.63 -18.80
CA VAL A 354 -19.07 -3.83 -18.45
C VAL A 354 -19.18 -4.77 -17.25
N LEU A 355 -19.75 -4.29 -16.14
CA LEU A 355 -19.99 -5.11 -14.96
C LEU A 355 -21.32 -5.86 -15.06
N ASP A 356 -21.37 -7.04 -14.45
CA ASP A 356 -22.59 -7.73 -14.12
C ASP A 356 -22.98 -7.38 -12.68
N ALA A 357 -24.17 -6.84 -12.47
CA ALA A 357 -24.61 -6.35 -11.15
C ALA A 357 -24.70 -7.48 -10.11
N GLN A 358 -25.11 -8.69 -10.50
CA GLN A 358 -25.20 -9.83 -9.59
C GLN A 358 -23.80 -10.37 -9.25
N ARG A 359 -22.91 -10.48 -10.25
CA ARG A 359 -21.53 -10.91 -10.01
C ARG A 359 -20.74 -9.89 -9.21
N ASN A 360 -21.03 -8.59 -9.37
CA ASN A 360 -20.40 -7.54 -8.58
C ASN A 360 -20.86 -7.52 -7.11
N ASP A 361 -22.02 -8.11 -6.80
CA ASP A 361 -22.52 -8.23 -5.40
C ASP A 361 -21.75 -9.32 -4.65
N VAL A 362 -20.44 -9.10 -4.50
CA VAL A 362 -19.51 -10.03 -3.87
C VAL A 362 -18.43 -9.28 -3.10
N ARG A 363 -17.91 -9.92 -2.06
CA ARG A 363 -16.71 -9.51 -1.33
C ARG A 363 -15.64 -10.57 -1.50
N GLY A 364 -14.39 -10.13 -1.77
CA GLY A 364 -13.27 -11.03 -2.04
C GLY A 364 -13.15 -11.46 -3.51
N ALA A 365 -12.40 -12.54 -3.77
CA ALA A 365 -11.99 -12.96 -5.11
C ALA A 365 -13.17 -13.36 -6.01
N ALA A 366 -13.34 -12.69 -7.14
CA ALA A 366 -14.36 -13.02 -8.13
C ALA A 366 -14.09 -12.38 -9.50
N THR A 367 -14.66 -12.97 -10.55
CA THR A 367 -14.84 -12.30 -11.84
C THR A 367 -16.21 -11.60 -11.84
N ILE A 368 -16.21 -10.29 -11.99
CA ILE A 368 -17.40 -9.43 -11.85
C ILE A 368 -17.84 -8.76 -13.15
N SER A 369 -17.11 -8.99 -14.25
CA SER A 369 -17.54 -8.52 -15.57
C SER A 369 -18.72 -9.32 -16.11
N ALA A 370 -19.57 -8.64 -16.93
CA ALA A 370 -20.62 -9.28 -17.69
C ALA A 370 -20.07 -10.25 -18.74
N ALA A 371 -20.85 -11.25 -19.12
CA ALA A 371 -20.43 -12.27 -20.09
C ALA A 371 -20.07 -11.70 -21.47
N ASN A 372 -20.67 -10.57 -21.85
CA ASN A 372 -20.43 -9.84 -23.08
C ASN A 372 -19.41 -8.71 -22.94
N SER A 373 -18.74 -8.58 -21.79
CA SER A 373 -17.72 -7.56 -21.59
C SER A 373 -16.44 -7.93 -22.34
N PRO A 374 -15.94 -7.11 -23.27
CA PRO A 374 -14.65 -7.30 -23.92
C PRO A 374 -13.48 -7.32 -22.94
N VAL A 375 -13.57 -6.53 -21.87
CA VAL A 375 -12.58 -6.46 -20.80
C VAL A 375 -13.04 -7.32 -19.63
N THR A 376 -12.18 -8.23 -19.17
CA THR A 376 -12.42 -8.97 -17.94
C THR A 376 -12.25 -8.06 -16.73
N VAL A 377 -13.22 -8.06 -15.82
CA VAL A 377 -13.08 -7.34 -14.53
C VAL A 377 -13.08 -8.33 -13.38
N ARG A 378 -12.07 -8.24 -12.53
CA ARG A 378 -11.90 -9.14 -11.39
C ARG A 378 -11.68 -8.39 -10.09
N VAL A 379 -12.07 -9.01 -8.99
CA VAL A 379 -11.60 -8.69 -7.64
C VAL A 379 -10.56 -9.74 -7.26
N ILE A 380 -9.38 -9.30 -6.87
CA ILE A 380 -8.29 -10.19 -6.42
C ILE A 380 -7.70 -9.60 -5.13
N PRO A 381 -7.85 -10.28 -3.98
CA PRO A 381 -7.20 -9.86 -2.73
C PRO A 381 -5.67 -9.87 -2.87
N PRO A 382 -4.97 -8.87 -2.32
CA PRO A 382 -3.51 -8.83 -2.41
C PRO A 382 -2.89 -9.84 -1.44
N ALA A 383 -1.76 -10.41 -1.82
CA ALA A 383 -0.96 -11.32 -1.00
C ALA A 383 0.45 -10.73 -0.76
N GLU A 384 0.51 -9.52 -0.20
CA GLU A 384 1.76 -8.75 -0.03
C GLU A 384 2.79 -9.50 0.82
N ASP A 385 2.35 -10.10 1.94
CA ASP A 385 3.22 -10.88 2.82
C ASP A 385 3.86 -12.06 2.08
N LEU A 386 3.10 -12.73 1.21
CA LEU A 386 3.61 -13.84 0.40
C LEU A 386 4.72 -13.35 -0.56
N MET A 387 4.61 -12.16 -1.12
CA MET A 387 5.66 -11.59 -1.97
C MET A 387 6.91 -11.29 -1.15
N ILE A 388 6.78 -10.77 0.06
CA ILE A 388 7.92 -10.58 0.97
C ILE A 388 8.61 -11.91 1.24
N VAL A 389 7.85 -12.97 1.55
CA VAL A 389 8.41 -14.32 1.76
C VAL A 389 9.14 -14.83 0.52
N ASN A 390 8.58 -14.64 -0.68
CA ASN A 390 9.22 -15.03 -1.93
C ASN A 390 10.54 -14.28 -2.16
N HIS A 391 10.57 -12.97 -1.91
CA HIS A 391 11.81 -12.18 -1.99
C HIS A 391 12.86 -12.65 -0.99
N VAL A 392 12.47 -12.87 0.27
CA VAL A 392 13.38 -13.36 1.32
C VAL A 392 13.96 -14.72 0.95
N ALA A 393 13.11 -15.66 0.51
CA ALA A 393 13.55 -17.00 0.09
C ALA A 393 14.53 -16.92 -1.09
N ARG A 394 14.20 -16.12 -2.13
CA ARG A 394 15.10 -15.90 -3.28
C ARG A 394 16.46 -15.32 -2.86
N LEU A 395 16.46 -14.32 -1.95
CA LEU A 395 17.70 -13.68 -1.47
C LEU A 395 18.55 -14.63 -0.60
N LEU A 396 17.94 -15.67 -0.04
CA LEU A 396 18.62 -16.76 0.68
C LEU A 396 19.01 -17.94 -0.24
N GLY A 397 18.72 -17.88 -1.56
CA GLY A 397 18.98 -18.97 -2.51
C GLY A 397 18.08 -20.20 -2.33
N LYS A 398 16.84 -19.96 -1.89
CA LYS A 398 15.83 -21.00 -1.57
C LYS A 398 14.64 -20.98 -2.53
#